data_b183e6924fd5408541a2bdc255338e1f
#
_entry.id   b183e6924fd5408541a2bdc255338e1f
#
_cell.length_a   1.000
_cell.length_b   1.000
_cell.length_c   1.000
_cell.angle_alpha   90.00
_cell.angle_beta   90.00
_cell.angle_gamma   90.00
#
_symmetry.space_group_name_H-M   'P 1'
#
loop_
_entity.id
_entity.type
_entity.pdbx_description
1 polymer ?
#
loop_
_entity_poly.entity_id
_entity_poly.type
_entity_poly.pdbx_seq_one_letter_code
_entity_poly.pdbx_strand_id
1 'polypeptide(L)'
;MLALSTLSFKRGFLTILSAAALSICLIACVAPPRQQPTQIAAYAMPDKYAAQTVESVLRGGGNAVDAAVAAAFVLAVTFPEAGNIGGGGFMLARMNGQNHFLDYREKAPLKAERDMYLDSTGSVVPKASLVGIRAAGVPGTVDGLWVAHQRFGTIPWATLLEPAIRYAEQGFVVHPQKAKAIPETLEWFDGQVNFSEYFAEMADGGVFQQAELAEVLKRIAMHGPKDFYQGETAKLLIAQSSRDNGLISARDLAEYKSVWREPLVANWQGYQVVTAPPPSSGGFAVIQLLKMKEYLADEFADLELNTAQYVHLIAEMEKRVFADRAENFGDPDFVAVPIQELIDPDYIKRRSEEVKIDSISAIEHATPGLESRSTTHFSIVDKWGNAVANTYTINWSYGSGVVVEGAGFILNNEMDDFSTKPGVANVYGVVGGTANEIQPAKRMLSSMSPTFLLDDDQVRLVVGTPGGSTIFTSVFQTIVNVIDNGMSANDSVGASRFHHQLLPADLITTSISRPLPVQARDALIKKGYRVEPHAWEFGDVQLIESRYLKDGLSETNTASDPRGIGVSGVVR
;
A
#
# COMPACT_ATOMS: atom_id res chain seq x y z
N MET A 1 80.36 -5.64 -54.29
CA MET A 1 81.29 -4.58 -53.80
C MET A 1 80.94 -4.36 -52.36
N LEU A 2 81.79 -4.84 -51.50
CA LEU A 2 82.49 -4.15 -50.40
C LEU A 2 81.52 -3.65 -49.29
N ALA A 3 81.69 -3.85 -48.03
CA ALA A 3 82.71 -4.60 -47.22
C ALA A 3 82.20 -4.50 -45.78
N LEU A 4 82.28 -5.59 -45.09
CA LEU A 4 82.78 -5.76 -43.74
C LEU A 4 83.07 -4.53 -42.86
N SER A 5 82.49 -4.52 -41.64
CA SER A 5 83.42 -4.52 -40.49
C SER A 5 82.67 -4.89 -39.19
N THR A 6 83.19 -5.90 -38.59
CA THR A 6 83.03 -6.41 -37.24
C THR A 6 83.49 -5.39 -36.20
N LEU A 7 82.80 -5.34 -35.06
CA LEU A 7 83.50 -5.19 -33.77
C LEU A 7 82.67 -5.71 -32.62
N SER A 8 83.21 -6.74 -32.02
CA SER A 8 82.91 -7.37 -30.76
C SER A 8 83.23 -6.43 -29.60
N PHE A 9 82.39 -6.36 -28.58
CA PHE A 9 82.89 -6.15 -27.22
C PHE A 9 82.00 -6.78 -26.16
N LYS A 10 82.64 -7.40 -25.26
CA LYS A 10 82.37 -8.29 -24.18
C LYS A 10 81.40 -7.82 -23.11
N ARG A 11 80.63 -8.81 -22.62
CA ARG A 11 80.37 -9.19 -21.22
C ARG A 11 80.04 -8.06 -20.21
N GLY A 12 78.81 -8.08 -19.71
CA GLY A 12 78.44 -7.62 -18.40
C GLY A 12 77.19 -8.35 -17.95
N PHE A 13 77.37 -9.42 -17.21
CA PHE A 13 76.30 -10.14 -16.47
C PHE A 13 75.78 -9.20 -15.42
N LEU A 14 74.50 -8.82 -15.52
CA LEU A 14 73.73 -8.40 -14.36
C LEU A 14 72.37 -9.06 -14.44
N THR A 15 72.26 -10.13 -13.68
CA THR A 15 71.01 -10.80 -13.36
C THR A 15 70.11 -9.85 -12.57
N ILE A 16 69.12 -9.28 -13.24
CA ILE A 16 67.97 -8.69 -12.55
C ILE A 16 66.91 -9.76 -12.51
N LEU A 17 66.76 -10.39 -11.33
CA LEU A 17 65.59 -11.16 -10.98
C LEU A 17 64.37 -10.23 -10.97
N SER A 18 63.61 -10.26 -12.03
CA SER A 18 62.25 -9.69 -12.03
C SER A 18 61.36 -10.65 -11.23
N ALA A 19 61.25 -10.37 -9.94
CA ALA A 19 60.19 -10.95 -9.13
C ALA A 19 58.85 -10.33 -9.63
N ALA A 20 58.19 -11.02 -10.56
CA ALA A 20 56.81 -10.79 -10.86
C ALA A 20 56.02 -11.18 -9.60
N ALA A 21 55.80 -10.20 -8.73
CA ALA A 21 54.87 -10.31 -7.64
C ALA A 21 53.47 -10.49 -8.26
N LEU A 22 53.01 -11.73 -8.32
CA LEU A 22 51.63 -12.09 -8.59
C LEU A 22 50.83 -11.55 -7.40
N SER A 23 50.39 -10.29 -7.47
CA SER A 23 49.39 -9.75 -6.56
C SER A 23 48.07 -10.43 -6.90
N ILE A 24 47.86 -11.60 -6.31
CA ILE A 24 46.53 -12.19 -6.18
C ILE A 24 45.75 -11.22 -5.26
N CYS A 25 44.97 -10.30 -5.88
CA CYS A 25 43.92 -9.60 -5.18
C CYS A 25 42.92 -10.67 -4.73
N LEU A 26 43.13 -11.19 -3.54
CA LEU A 26 42.08 -11.76 -2.72
C LEU A 26 41.09 -10.61 -2.48
N ILE A 27 40.11 -10.47 -3.38
CA ILE A 27 38.87 -9.80 -3.05
C ILE A 27 38.24 -10.70 -1.98
N ALA A 28 38.66 -10.52 -0.74
CA ALA A 28 37.87 -10.95 0.40
C ALA A 28 36.52 -10.29 0.20
N CYS A 29 35.49 -11.05 -0.06
CA CYS A 29 34.12 -10.63 0.19
C CYS A 29 34.08 -10.30 1.70
N VAL A 30 34.44 -9.08 2.05
CA VAL A 30 34.16 -8.54 3.37
C VAL A 30 32.64 -8.43 3.38
N ALA A 31 31.98 -9.37 4.04
CA ALA A 31 30.58 -9.23 4.38
C ALA A 31 30.45 -7.83 5.01
N PRO A 32 29.49 -7.01 4.56
CA PRO A 32 29.31 -5.70 5.16
C PRO A 32 29.29 -5.85 6.67
N PRO A 33 29.92 -4.93 7.42
CA PRO A 33 29.96 -5.03 8.87
C PRO A 33 28.53 -5.19 9.37
N ARG A 34 28.26 -6.24 10.15
CA ARG A 34 26.95 -6.41 10.79
C ARG A 34 26.69 -5.12 11.57
N GLN A 35 25.72 -4.36 11.11
CA GLN A 35 25.26 -3.18 11.84
C GLN A 35 24.92 -3.62 13.27
N GLN A 36 25.43 -2.90 14.25
CA GLN A 36 25.01 -3.15 15.62
C GLN A 36 23.54 -2.74 15.77
N PRO A 37 22.76 -3.45 16.61
CA PRO A 37 21.38 -3.09 16.85
C PRO A 37 21.31 -1.64 17.34
N THR A 38 20.67 -0.76 16.59
CA THR A 38 20.55 0.66 16.89
C THR A 38 19.14 1.02 17.31
N GLN A 39 18.19 0.10 17.18
CA GLN A 39 16.77 0.36 17.39
C GLN A 39 16.06 -0.84 18.03
N ILE A 40 14.94 -0.55 18.71
CA ILE A 40 14.01 -1.57 19.17
C ILE A 40 13.16 -2.00 17.97
N ALA A 41 13.18 -3.29 17.64
CA ALA A 41 12.32 -3.81 16.58
C ALA A 41 10.84 -3.71 16.99
N ALA A 42 9.98 -3.37 16.03
CA ALA A 42 8.58 -3.07 16.30
C ALA A 42 7.69 -3.43 15.12
N TYR A 43 6.41 -3.65 15.41
CA TYR A 43 5.40 -3.94 14.41
C TYR A 43 4.04 -3.36 14.79
N ALA A 44 3.23 -3.08 13.77
CA ALA A 44 1.81 -2.83 13.89
C ALA A 44 1.12 -3.57 12.72
N MET A 45 0.19 -4.48 13.04
CA MET A 45 -0.39 -5.46 12.14
C MET A 45 -1.92 -5.47 12.21
N PRO A 46 -2.62 -5.75 11.10
CA PRO A 46 -4.08 -5.76 11.07
C PRO A 46 -4.70 -6.98 11.77
N ASP A 47 -3.92 -8.03 12.05
CA ASP A 47 -4.40 -9.19 12.80
C ASP A 47 -3.33 -9.82 13.72
N LYS A 48 -3.79 -10.65 14.67
CA LYS A 48 -2.92 -11.31 15.65
C LYS A 48 -2.00 -12.36 15.05
N TYR A 49 -2.38 -13.03 13.95
CA TYR A 49 -1.61 -14.13 13.37
C TYR A 49 -0.41 -13.60 12.59
N ALA A 50 -0.61 -12.52 11.83
CA ALA A 50 0.49 -11.79 11.21
C ALA A 50 1.42 -11.16 12.27
N ALA A 51 0.86 -10.59 13.35
CA ALA A 51 1.64 -10.05 14.46
C ALA A 51 2.56 -11.09 15.10
N GLN A 52 2.04 -12.28 15.44
CA GLN A 52 2.83 -13.40 15.98
C GLN A 52 3.92 -13.87 15.01
N THR A 53 3.61 -13.90 13.72
CA THR A 53 4.57 -14.31 12.68
C THR A 53 5.69 -13.28 12.57
N VAL A 54 5.37 -11.99 12.49
CA VAL A 54 6.36 -10.90 12.43
C VAL A 54 7.26 -10.92 13.66
N GLU A 55 6.68 -11.03 14.85
CA GLU A 55 7.45 -11.12 16.09
C GLU A 55 8.42 -12.29 16.06
N SER A 56 7.99 -13.48 15.59
CA SER A 56 8.83 -14.66 15.47
C SER A 56 9.99 -14.45 14.49
N VAL A 57 9.72 -13.87 13.32
CA VAL A 57 10.74 -13.59 12.30
C VAL A 57 11.78 -12.58 12.82
N LEU A 58 11.33 -11.48 13.44
CA LEU A 58 12.23 -10.45 13.99
C LEU A 58 13.07 -10.99 15.15
N ARG A 59 12.51 -11.80 16.07
CA ARG A 59 13.24 -12.48 17.14
C ARG A 59 14.23 -13.51 16.59
N GLY A 60 13.88 -14.19 15.51
CA GLY A 60 14.75 -15.14 14.79
C GLY A 60 15.91 -14.46 14.04
N GLY A 61 15.97 -13.13 14.02
CA GLY A 61 17.02 -12.35 13.37
C GLY A 61 16.75 -12.04 11.89
N GLY A 62 15.51 -12.17 11.43
CA GLY A 62 15.07 -11.68 10.14
C GLY A 62 15.00 -10.15 10.12
N ASN A 63 15.14 -9.55 8.95
CA ASN A 63 15.00 -8.11 8.75
C ASN A 63 13.53 -7.71 8.48
N ALA A 64 13.30 -6.41 8.32
CA ALA A 64 11.96 -5.86 8.09
C ALA A 64 11.28 -6.43 6.82
N VAL A 65 12.05 -6.72 5.77
CA VAL A 65 11.51 -7.30 4.52
C VAL A 65 11.18 -8.79 4.71
N ASP A 66 12.03 -9.58 5.41
CA ASP A 66 11.69 -10.96 5.75
C ASP A 66 10.36 -11.03 6.52
N ALA A 67 10.23 -10.16 7.53
CA ALA A 67 9.01 -10.08 8.32
C ALA A 67 7.79 -9.64 7.49
N ALA A 68 7.96 -8.69 6.56
CA ALA A 68 6.90 -8.22 5.67
C ALA A 68 6.41 -9.31 4.70
N VAL A 69 7.32 -10.08 4.13
CA VAL A 69 6.99 -11.21 3.25
C VAL A 69 6.19 -12.27 4.00
N ALA A 70 6.66 -12.68 5.18
CA ALA A 70 5.96 -13.66 6.00
C ALA A 70 4.56 -13.16 6.43
N ALA A 71 4.46 -11.89 6.85
CA ALA A 71 3.19 -11.26 7.21
C ALA A 71 2.19 -11.25 6.05
N ALA A 72 2.62 -10.85 4.86
CA ALA A 72 1.73 -10.75 3.70
C ALA A 72 1.14 -12.12 3.31
N PHE A 73 1.94 -13.21 3.34
CA PHE A 73 1.41 -14.55 3.09
C PHE A 73 0.49 -15.05 4.21
N VAL A 74 0.78 -14.73 5.48
CA VAL A 74 -0.12 -15.06 6.59
C VAL A 74 -1.44 -14.33 6.45
N LEU A 75 -1.43 -13.04 6.15
CA LEU A 75 -2.63 -12.25 5.93
C LEU A 75 -3.46 -12.74 4.74
N ALA A 76 -2.82 -13.29 3.69
CA ALA A 76 -3.55 -13.92 2.58
C ALA A 76 -4.42 -15.12 3.04
N VAL A 77 -4.08 -15.72 4.18
CA VAL A 77 -4.84 -16.82 4.80
C VAL A 77 -5.80 -16.31 5.88
N THR A 78 -5.29 -15.47 6.80
CA THR A 78 -6.00 -15.14 8.05
C THR A 78 -6.82 -13.86 7.97
N PHE A 79 -6.62 -13.08 6.90
CA PHE A 79 -7.29 -11.81 6.63
C PHE A 79 -7.81 -11.73 5.18
N PRO A 80 -8.62 -12.74 4.72
CA PRO A 80 -8.92 -12.94 3.30
C PRO A 80 -9.79 -11.85 2.68
N GLU A 81 -10.39 -10.97 3.48
CA GLU A 81 -11.12 -9.81 2.98
C GLU A 81 -10.23 -8.75 2.31
N ALA A 82 -8.89 -8.80 2.55
CA ALA A 82 -7.94 -7.83 2.00
C ALA A 82 -6.54 -8.40 1.79
N GLY A 83 -6.03 -9.22 2.71
CA GLY A 83 -4.80 -9.97 2.55
C GLY A 83 -4.93 -10.98 1.40
N ASN A 84 -3.93 -11.12 0.55
CA ASN A 84 -4.14 -11.82 -0.72
C ASN A 84 -2.87 -12.35 -1.39
N ILE A 85 -3.08 -13.27 -2.33
CA ILE A 85 -2.14 -13.59 -3.42
C ILE A 85 -2.77 -13.31 -4.79
N GLY A 86 -4.07 -13.03 -4.83
CA GLY A 86 -4.83 -12.73 -6.05
C GLY A 86 -5.04 -11.23 -6.30
N GLY A 87 -4.30 -10.37 -5.63
CA GLY A 87 -4.34 -8.92 -5.75
C GLY A 87 -2.96 -8.28 -5.96
N GLY A 88 -2.77 -7.07 -5.44
CA GLY A 88 -1.52 -6.33 -5.58
C GLY A 88 -1.36 -5.24 -4.53
N GLY A 89 -0.35 -4.37 -4.72
CA GLY A 89 -0.09 -3.32 -3.75
C GLY A 89 1.21 -2.57 -3.93
N PHE A 90 1.62 -1.90 -2.83
CA PHE A 90 2.83 -1.09 -2.75
C PHE A 90 3.59 -1.37 -1.46
N MET A 91 4.92 -1.51 -1.59
CA MET A 91 5.83 -1.61 -0.46
C MET A 91 6.80 -0.42 -0.47
N LEU A 92 6.74 0.40 0.54
CA LEU A 92 7.79 1.36 0.85
C LEU A 92 8.75 0.70 1.84
N ALA A 93 10.01 0.58 1.47
CA ALA A 93 11.05 -0.05 2.26
C ALA A 93 12.24 0.90 2.45
N ARG A 94 12.68 1.06 3.69
CA ARG A 94 13.96 1.70 4.01
C ARG A 94 14.93 0.62 4.43
N MET A 95 15.95 0.40 3.61
CA MET A 95 16.94 -0.65 3.83
C MET A 95 18.34 -0.05 3.78
N ASN A 96 19.13 -0.29 4.83
CA ASN A 96 20.50 0.25 4.94
C ASN A 96 20.58 1.77 4.73
N GLY A 97 19.61 2.52 5.24
CA GLY A 97 19.54 3.98 5.13
C GLY A 97 19.01 4.51 3.78
N GLN A 98 18.62 3.64 2.84
CA GLN A 98 18.08 4.03 1.54
C GLN A 98 16.60 3.71 1.41
N ASN A 99 15.84 4.62 0.82
CA ASN A 99 14.43 4.46 0.58
C ASN A 99 14.19 3.80 -0.79
N HIS A 100 13.28 2.83 -0.82
CA HIS A 100 12.91 2.08 -2.01
C HIS A 100 11.40 1.93 -2.05
N PHE A 101 10.83 2.04 -3.24
CA PHE A 101 9.39 1.83 -3.44
C PHE A 101 9.18 0.74 -4.49
N LEU A 102 8.43 -0.29 -4.12
CA LEU A 102 8.06 -1.39 -5.00
C LEU A 102 6.58 -1.29 -5.35
N ASP A 103 6.31 -1.14 -6.64
CA ASP A 103 4.99 -1.17 -7.25
C ASP A 103 4.71 -2.57 -7.77
N TYR A 104 3.83 -3.30 -7.09
CA TYR A 104 3.28 -4.57 -7.52
C TYR A 104 1.75 -4.51 -7.67
N ARG A 105 1.26 -3.30 -8.07
CA ARG A 105 -0.13 -3.04 -8.41
C ARG A 105 -0.56 -3.95 -9.55
N GLU A 106 -1.81 -4.34 -9.56
CA GLU A 106 -2.44 -5.11 -10.62
C GLU A 106 -2.35 -4.39 -11.98
N LYS A 107 -2.49 -5.17 -13.05
CA LYS A 107 -2.59 -4.64 -14.41
C LYS A 107 -3.89 -5.05 -15.06
N ALA A 108 -4.44 -4.18 -15.89
CA ALA A 108 -5.52 -4.57 -16.79
C ALA A 108 -5.06 -5.74 -17.69
N PRO A 109 -5.88 -6.77 -17.88
CA PRO A 109 -5.58 -7.83 -18.85
C PRO A 109 -5.35 -7.27 -20.26
N LEU A 110 -4.54 -7.96 -21.06
CA LEU A 110 -4.24 -7.56 -22.46
C LEU A 110 -5.48 -7.50 -23.37
N LYS A 111 -6.57 -8.15 -22.98
CA LYS A 111 -7.85 -8.11 -23.67
C LYS A 111 -8.82 -7.07 -23.09
N ALA A 112 -8.41 -6.28 -22.12
CA ALA A 112 -9.26 -5.23 -21.58
C ALA A 112 -9.49 -4.13 -22.61
N GLU A 113 -10.71 -3.63 -22.65
CA GLU A 113 -11.14 -2.56 -23.55
C GLU A 113 -11.69 -1.40 -22.75
N ARG A 114 -11.51 -0.17 -23.25
CA ARG A 114 -11.91 1.06 -22.57
C ARG A 114 -13.37 1.01 -22.08
N ASP A 115 -14.28 0.59 -22.94
CA ASP A 115 -15.72 0.67 -22.71
C ASP A 115 -16.33 -0.67 -22.24
N MET A 116 -15.50 -1.62 -21.76
CA MET A 116 -15.91 -2.99 -21.43
C MET A 116 -16.97 -3.11 -20.31
N TYR A 117 -17.21 -2.05 -19.56
CA TYR A 117 -18.23 -1.96 -18.51
C TYR A 117 -19.40 -1.06 -18.87
N LEU A 118 -19.50 -0.61 -20.12
CA LEU A 118 -20.62 0.17 -20.62
C LEU A 118 -21.61 -0.72 -21.38
N ASP A 119 -22.88 -0.40 -21.27
CA ASP A 119 -23.92 -1.02 -22.10
C ASP A 119 -23.98 -0.37 -23.50
N SER A 120 -24.88 -0.85 -24.36
CA SER A 120 -25.05 -0.33 -25.72
C SER A 120 -25.52 1.14 -25.78
N THR A 121 -25.95 1.72 -24.66
CA THR A 121 -26.33 3.14 -24.54
C THR A 121 -25.18 4.02 -24.03
N GLY A 122 -24.04 3.40 -23.68
CA GLY A 122 -22.89 4.06 -23.05
C GLY A 122 -23.09 4.36 -21.56
N SER A 123 -24.03 3.66 -20.91
CA SER A 123 -24.25 3.73 -19.46
C SER A 123 -23.42 2.65 -18.76
N VAL A 124 -22.91 2.98 -17.55
CA VAL A 124 -22.16 2.01 -16.72
C VAL A 124 -23.08 0.87 -16.28
N VAL A 125 -22.68 -0.37 -16.56
CA VAL A 125 -23.40 -1.56 -16.10
C VAL A 125 -23.15 -1.74 -14.60
N PRO A 126 -24.18 -1.73 -13.76
CA PRO A 126 -24.03 -1.85 -12.30
C PRO A 126 -23.27 -3.12 -11.91
N LYS A 127 -22.32 -3.00 -10.98
CA LYS A 127 -21.48 -4.10 -10.44
C LYS A 127 -20.56 -4.80 -11.46
N ALA A 128 -20.54 -4.45 -12.74
CA ALA A 128 -19.75 -5.15 -13.74
C ALA A 128 -18.24 -5.07 -13.50
N SER A 129 -17.75 -3.99 -12.88
CA SER A 129 -16.37 -3.79 -12.47
C SER A 129 -16.07 -4.30 -11.04
N LEU A 130 -17.11 -4.79 -10.31
CA LEU A 130 -17.00 -5.17 -8.91
C LEU A 130 -17.13 -6.67 -8.66
N VAL A 131 -18.01 -7.36 -9.38
CA VAL A 131 -18.37 -8.76 -9.13
C VAL A 131 -18.08 -9.61 -10.35
N GLY A 132 -17.47 -10.77 -10.10
CA GLY A 132 -17.14 -11.73 -11.15
C GLY A 132 -15.75 -11.55 -11.75
N ILE A 133 -15.34 -12.53 -12.56
CA ILE A 133 -13.96 -12.68 -13.07
C ILE A 133 -13.50 -11.51 -13.95
N ARG A 134 -14.45 -10.82 -14.62
CA ARG A 134 -14.11 -9.67 -15.48
C ARG A 134 -13.69 -8.42 -14.70
N ALA A 135 -13.99 -8.38 -13.40
CA ALA A 135 -13.58 -7.31 -12.51
C ALA A 135 -12.10 -7.43 -12.08
N ALA A 136 -11.47 -8.60 -12.33
CA ALA A 136 -10.13 -8.89 -11.87
C ALA A 136 -9.04 -8.32 -12.78
N GLY A 137 -8.11 -7.57 -12.18
CA GLY A 137 -6.80 -7.27 -12.76
C GLY A 137 -5.82 -8.43 -12.60
N VAL A 138 -4.75 -8.42 -13.38
CA VAL A 138 -3.67 -9.42 -13.32
C VAL A 138 -2.93 -9.28 -11.97
N PRO A 139 -2.90 -10.31 -11.12
CA PRO A 139 -2.35 -10.22 -9.77
C PRO A 139 -0.84 -9.94 -9.73
N GLY A 140 -0.41 -9.14 -8.75
CA GLY A 140 0.98 -8.74 -8.56
C GLY A 140 1.63 -9.18 -7.26
N THR A 141 0.86 -9.55 -6.23
CA THR A 141 1.37 -9.79 -4.88
C THR A 141 2.51 -10.79 -4.82
N VAL A 142 2.39 -11.94 -5.48
CA VAL A 142 3.42 -13.00 -5.41
C VAL A 142 4.74 -12.55 -6.05
N ASP A 143 4.69 -11.86 -7.20
CA ASP A 143 5.89 -11.31 -7.85
C ASP A 143 6.52 -10.21 -6.99
N GLY A 144 5.70 -9.30 -6.44
CA GLY A 144 6.18 -8.20 -5.59
C GLY A 144 6.91 -8.70 -4.34
N LEU A 145 6.31 -9.62 -3.61
CA LEU A 145 6.93 -10.21 -2.42
C LEU A 145 8.22 -10.98 -2.77
N TRP A 146 8.24 -11.68 -3.90
CA TRP A 146 9.44 -12.33 -4.39
C TRP A 146 10.55 -11.34 -4.73
N VAL A 147 10.24 -10.29 -5.50
CA VAL A 147 11.21 -9.26 -5.91
C VAL A 147 11.79 -8.52 -4.70
N ALA A 148 10.96 -8.21 -3.70
CA ALA A 148 11.42 -7.63 -2.44
C ALA A 148 12.35 -8.58 -1.68
N HIS A 149 11.98 -9.86 -1.56
CA HIS A 149 12.79 -10.88 -0.91
C HIS A 149 14.12 -11.11 -1.63
N GLN A 150 14.13 -11.22 -2.97
CA GLN A 150 15.38 -11.43 -3.73
C GLN A 150 16.38 -10.27 -3.55
N ARG A 151 15.89 -9.06 -3.32
CA ARG A 151 16.74 -7.88 -3.14
C ARG A 151 17.23 -7.71 -1.70
N PHE A 152 16.40 -8.01 -0.72
CA PHE A 152 16.67 -7.67 0.68
C PHE A 152 16.49 -8.81 1.67
N GLY A 153 15.87 -9.91 1.27
CA GLY A 153 15.62 -11.05 2.15
C GLY A 153 16.90 -11.72 2.64
N THR A 154 16.88 -12.19 3.87
CA THR A 154 18.00 -12.90 4.52
C THR A 154 17.61 -14.29 4.99
N ILE A 155 16.32 -14.54 5.23
CA ILE A 155 15.78 -15.85 5.59
C ILE A 155 15.37 -16.58 4.29
N PRO A 156 15.57 -17.90 4.17
CA PRO A 156 15.14 -18.65 3.01
C PRO A 156 13.63 -18.43 2.72
N TRP A 157 13.30 -18.20 1.46
CA TRP A 157 11.93 -17.93 0.99
C TRP A 157 10.90 -18.94 1.54
N ALA A 158 11.18 -20.24 1.39
CA ALA A 158 10.26 -21.29 1.83
C ALA A 158 9.94 -21.19 3.33
N THR A 159 10.93 -20.86 4.16
CA THR A 159 10.76 -20.69 5.61
C THR A 159 9.80 -19.55 5.95
N LEU A 160 9.80 -18.47 5.17
CA LEU A 160 8.90 -17.34 5.37
C LEU A 160 7.43 -17.70 5.06
N LEU A 161 7.18 -18.70 4.22
CA LEU A 161 5.84 -19.17 3.88
C LEU A 161 5.30 -20.24 4.84
N GLU A 162 6.15 -20.92 5.62
CA GLU A 162 5.74 -21.99 6.54
C GLU A 162 4.61 -21.59 7.50
N PRO A 163 4.58 -20.38 8.10
CA PRO A 163 3.47 -19.98 8.97
C PRO A 163 2.14 -19.89 8.21
N ALA A 164 2.14 -19.32 7.01
CA ALA A 164 0.95 -19.22 6.17
C ALA A 164 0.42 -20.59 5.75
N ILE A 165 1.32 -21.49 5.31
CA ILE A 165 0.98 -22.88 4.98
C ILE A 165 0.33 -23.58 6.18
N ARG A 166 0.93 -23.45 7.36
CA ARG A 166 0.39 -24.03 8.59
C ARG A 166 -1.01 -23.50 8.95
N TYR A 167 -1.24 -22.19 8.85
CA TYR A 167 -2.57 -21.63 9.11
C TYR A 167 -3.59 -22.05 8.05
N ALA A 168 -3.21 -22.21 6.80
CA ALA A 168 -4.08 -22.70 5.76
C ALA A 168 -4.46 -24.18 5.95
N GLU A 169 -3.50 -25.04 6.34
CA GLU A 169 -3.72 -26.48 6.55
C GLU A 169 -4.42 -26.81 7.86
N GLN A 170 -3.96 -26.22 8.96
CA GLN A 170 -4.46 -26.55 10.30
C GLN A 170 -5.63 -25.66 10.71
N GLY A 171 -5.84 -24.58 9.98
CA GLY A 171 -6.85 -23.58 10.23
C GLY A 171 -6.42 -22.53 11.27
N PHE A 172 -7.24 -21.50 11.33
CA PHE A 172 -7.16 -20.41 12.30
C PHE A 172 -8.54 -20.09 12.86
N VAL A 173 -8.60 -19.57 14.08
CA VAL A 173 -9.88 -19.17 14.69
C VAL A 173 -10.31 -17.82 14.11
N VAL A 174 -11.47 -17.82 13.45
CA VAL A 174 -12.06 -16.61 12.85
C VAL A 174 -12.42 -15.61 13.94
N HIS A 175 -12.02 -14.35 13.76
CA HIS A 175 -12.36 -13.30 14.71
C HIS A 175 -13.87 -13.01 14.68
N PRO A 176 -14.55 -12.80 15.85
CA PRO A 176 -16.01 -12.60 15.91
C PRO A 176 -16.53 -11.47 15.02
N GLN A 177 -15.79 -10.36 14.88
CA GLN A 177 -16.18 -9.27 13.97
C GLN A 177 -16.22 -9.71 12.50
N LYS A 178 -15.27 -10.57 12.08
CA LYS A 178 -15.22 -11.11 10.72
C LYS A 178 -16.36 -12.10 10.49
N ALA A 179 -16.55 -13.04 11.41
CA ALA A 179 -17.65 -14.00 11.35
C ALA A 179 -19.01 -13.29 11.21
N LYS A 180 -19.21 -12.20 11.96
CA LYS A 180 -20.43 -11.39 11.90
C LYS A 180 -20.64 -10.69 10.55
N ALA A 181 -19.59 -10.37 9.82
CA ALA A 181 -19.67 -9.68 8.52
C ALA A 181 -19.94 -10.64 7.34
N ILE A 182 -19.66 -11.94 7.49
CA ILE A 182 -19.80 -12.93 6.41
C ILE A 182 -21.22 -13.02 5.85
N PRO A 183 -22.31 -13.05 6.64
CA PRO A 183 -23.66 -13.14 6.09
C PRO A 183 -24.00 -12.03 5.08
N GLU A 184 -23.63 -10.79 5.35
CA GLU A 184 -23.82 -9.66 4.43
C GLU A 184 -23.00 -9.84 3.16
N THR A 185 -21.76 -10.34 3.27
CA THR A 185 -20.89 -10.63 2.13
C THR A 185 -21.45 -11.77 1.28
N LEU A 186 -21.99 -12.81 1.90
CA LEU A 186 -22.67 -13.91 1.19
C LEU A 186 -23.87 -13.39 0.38
N GLU A 187 -24.69 -12.53 0.98
CA GLU A 187 -25.83 -11.89 0.29
C GLU A 187 -25.37 -11.01 -0.89
N TRP A 188 -24.26 -10.28 -0.71
CA TRP A 188 -23.68 -9.45 -1.78
C TRP A 188 -23.30 -10.24 -3.03
N PHE A 189 -22.77 -11.46 -2.86
CA PHE A 189 -22.28 -12.32 -3.92
C PHE A 189 -23.27 -13.41 -4.36
N ASP A 190 -24.44 -13.51 -3.70
CA ASP A 190 -25.40 -14.61 -3.91
C ASP A 190 -25.76 -14.81 -5.38
N GLY A 191 -25.64 -16.05 -5.84
CA GLY A 191 -25.98 -16.48 -7.20
C GLY A 191 -25.09 -15.88 -8.32
N GLN A 192 -24.06 -15.13 -8.00
CA GLN A 192 -23.19 -14.44 -8.99
C GLN A 192 -21.83 -15.11 -9.16
N VAL A 193 -21.25 -15.61 -8.09
CA VAL A 193 -19.91 -16.22 -8.02
C VAL A 193 -19.86 -17.34 -6.99
N ASN A 194 -18.76 -18.09 -6.95
CA ASN A 194 -18.58 -19.26 -6.08
C ASN A 194 -18.11 -18.93 -4.64
N PHE A 195 -18.20 -17.69 -4.20
CA PHE A 195 -17.72 -17.22 -2.88
C PHE A 195 -18.29 -18.04 -1.71
N SER A 196 -19.59 -18.33 -1.74
CA SER A 196 -20.29 -19.08 -0.68
C SER A 196 -19.75 -20.51 -0.49
N GLU A 197 -19.28 -21.16 -1.56
CA GLU A 197 -18.76 -22.52 -1.52
C GLU A 197 -17.46 -22.62 -0.69
N TYR A 198 -16.70 -21.53 -0.62
CA TYR A 198 -15.40 -21.48 0.05
C TYR A 198 -15.43 -20.77 1.41
N PHE A 199 -16.27 -19.75 1.60
CA PHE A 199 -16.18 -18.86 2.76
C PHE A 199 -17.41 -18.86 3.68
N ALA A 200 -18.48 -19.59 3.35
CA ALA A 200 -19.68 -19.60 4.19
C ALA A 200 -19.41 -20.07 5.63
N GLU A 201 -18.52 -21.05 5.82
CA GLU A 201 -18.16 -21.59 7.14
C GLU A 201 -17.47 -20.57 8.06
N MET A 202 -16.92 -19.49 7.53
CA MET A 202 -16.37 -18.41 8.36
C MET A 202 -17.42 -17.75 9.25
N ALA A 203 -18.71 -17.80 8.88
CA ALA A 203 -19.81 -17.26 9.68
C ALA A 203 -19.95 -17.93 11.05
N ASP A 204 -19.50 -19.17 11.18
CA ASP A 204 -19.60 -19.94 12.43
C ASP A 204 -18.61 -19.46 13.50
N GLY A 205 -17.57 -18.67 13.12
CA GLY A 205 -16.56 -18.15 14.05
C GLY A 205 -15.63 -19.23 14.64
N GLY A 206 -15.62 -20.43 14.05
CA GLY A 206 -14.81 -21.57 14.45
C GLY A 206 -13.40 -21.55 13.85
N VAL A 207 -12.79 -22.74 13.76
CA VAL A 207 -11.53 -22.97 13.06
C VAL A 207 -11.84 -23.07 11.57
N PHE A 208 -11.29 -22.16 10.78
CA PHE A 208 -11.44 -22.12 9.33
C PHE A 208 -10.18 -22.61 8.63
N GLN A 209 -10.32 -23.56 7.72
CA GLN A 209 -9.23 -24.18 6.95
C GLN A 209 -9.35 -23.87 5.46
N GLN A 210 -8.21 -23.77 4.76
CA GLN A 210 -8.13 -23.46 3.34
C GLN A 210 -7.18 -24.42 2.66
N ALA A 211 -7.58 -25.70 2.52
CA ALA A 211 -6.71 -26.76 2.04
C ALA A 211 -6.13 -26.53 0.63
N GLU A 212 -6.95 -26.02 -0.30
CA GLU A 212 -6.50 -25.70 -1.67
C GLU A 212 -5.46 -24.57 -1.67
N LEU A 213 -5.68 -23.53 -0.87
CA LEU A 213 -4.73 -22.44 -0.69
C LEU A 213 -3.41 -22.93 -0.08
N ALA A 214 -3.46 -23.87 0.87
CA ALA A 214 -2.26 -24.47 1.44
C ALA A 214 -1.39 -25.14 0.36
N GLU A 215 -2.01 -25.88 -0.57
CA GLU A 215 -1.28 -26.50 -1.68
C GLU A 215 -0.66 -25.49 -2.63
N VAL A 216 -1.35 -24.38 -2.91
CA VAL A 216 -0.79 -23.26 -3.68
C VAL A 216 0.41 -22.66 -2.97
N LEU A 217 0.30 -22.36 -1.67
CA LEU A 217 1.40 -21.80 -0.88
C LEU A 217 2.62 -22.73 -0.81
N LYS A 218 2.43 -24.07 -0.73
CA LYS A 218 3.51 -25.04 -0.81
C LYS A 218 4.24 -25.00 -2.16
N ARG A 219 3.48 -24.90 -3.27
CA ARG A 219 4.08 -24.79 -4.60
C ARG A 219 4.84 -23.48 -4.76
N ILE A 220 4.29 -22.36 -4.26
CA ILE A 220 4.98 -21.06 -4.25
C ILE A 220 6.24 -21.11 -3.36
N ALA A 221 6.19 -21.76 -2.22
CA ALA A 221 7.36 -21.95 -1.35
C ALA A 221 8.48 -22.73 -2.06
N MET A 222 8.13 -23.75 -2.84
CA MET A 222 9.07 -24.63 -3.53
C MET A 222 9.61 -24.03 -4.84
N HIS A 223 8.77 -23.34 -5.61
CA HIS A 223 9.07 -22.92 -6.98
C HIS A 223 9.13 -21.40 -7.18
N GLY A 224 8.92 -20.62 -6.11
CA GLY A 224 8.80 -19.16 -6.18
C GLY A 224 7.60 -18.72 -7.03
N PRO A 225 7.67 -17.52 -7.63
CA PRO A 225 6.58 -16.98 -8.45
C PRO A 225 6.32 -17.79 -9.73
N LYS A 226 7.25 -18.65 -10.13
CA LYS A 226 7.09 -19.45 -11.36
C LYS A 226 5.84 -20.32 -11.32
N ASP A 227 5.47 -20.88 -10.16
CA ASP A 227 4.24 -21.68 -10.06
C ASP A 227 3.00 -20.80 -10.30
N PHE A 228 2.95 -19.64 -9.66
CA PHE A 228 1.81 -18.73 -9.73
C PHE A 228 1.59 -18.15 -11.14
N TYR A 229 2.66 -17.82 -11.86
CA TYR A 229 2.57 -17.14 -13.16
C TYR A 229 2.71 -18.08 -14.38
N GLN A 230 3.25 -19.28 -14.23
CA GLN A 230 3.54 -20.19 -15.35
C GLN A 230 3.33 -21.69 -15.01
N GLY A 231 3.11 -22.01 -13.73
CA GLY A 231 2.98 -23.40 -13.25
C GLY A 231 1.54 -23.87 -13.14
N GLU A 232 1.29 -24.72 -12.15
CA GLU A 232 -0.03 -25.30 -11.94
C GLU A 232 -1.06 -24.27 -11.46
N THR A 233 -0.65 -23.36 -10.58
CA THR A 233 -1.54 -22.28 -10.12
C THR A 233 -1.97 -21.37 -11.28
N ALA A 234 -1.05 -21.05 -12.21
CA ALA A 234 -1.41 -20.32 -13.42
C ALA A 234 -2.46 -21.05 -14.27
N LYS A 235 -2.33 -22.37 -14.42
CA LYS A 235 -3.31 -23.17 -15.22
C LYS A 235 -4.70 -23.15 -14.58
N LEU A 236 -4.80 -23.26 -13.25
CA LEU A 236 -6.07 -23.18 -12.52
C LEU A 236 -6.73 -21.82 -12.74
N LEU A 237 -5.97 -20.71 -12.58
CA LEU A 237 -6.48 -19.35 -12.80
C LEU A 237 -6.94 -19.16 -14.26
N ILE A 238 -6.17 -19.62 -15.25
CA ILE A 238 -6.52 -19.51 -16.67
C ILE A 238 -7.77 -20.35 -16.99
N ALA A 239 -7.90 -21.55 -16.41
CA ALA A 239 -9.08 -22.39 -16.59
C ALA A 239 -10.33 -21.69 -16.05
N GLN A 240 -10.26 -21.12 -14.83
CA GLN A 240 -11.32 -20.31 -14.23
C GLN A 240 -11.67 -19.12 -15.14
N SER A 241 -10.66 -18.34 -15.55
CA SER A 241 -10.86 -17.19 -16.43
C SER A 241 -11.55 -17.58 -17.75
N SER A 242 -11.12 -18.67 -18.37
CA SER A 242 -11.71 -19.12 -19.63
C SER A 242 -13.14 -19.62 -19.49
N ARG A 243 -13.45 -20.34 -18.40
CA ARG A 243 -14.79 -20.86 -18.12
C ARG A 243 -15.81 -19.76 -17.89
N ASP A 244 -15.43 -18.71 -17.15
CA ASP A 244 -16.33 -17.65 -16.71
C ASP A 244 -16.23 -16.39 -17.57
N ASN A 245 -15.73 -16.49 -18.80
CA ASN A 245 -15.53 -15.39 -19.74
C ASN A 245 -14.66 -14.25 -19.20
N GLY A 246 -13.67 -14.57 -18.38
CA GLY A 246 -12.65 -13.64 -17.90
C GLY A 246 -11.67 -13.24 -19.00
N LEU A 247 -10.83 -12.25 -18.67
CA LEU A 247 -9.88 -11.69 -19.63
C LEU A 247 -8.44 -12.13 -19.36
N ILE A 248 -8.13 -12.61 -18.15
CA ILE A 248 -6.77 -13.01 -17.77
C ILE A 248 -6.37 -14.26 -18.56
N SER A 249 -5.24 -14.19 -19.26
CA SER A 249 -4.67 -15.25 -20.08
C SER A 249 -3.27 -15.68 -19.59
N ALA A 250 -2.75 -16.74 -20.17
CA ALA A 250 -1.38 -17.20 -19.91
C ALA A 250 -0.33 -16.11 -20.22
N ARG A 251 -0.59 -15.28 -21.23
CA ARG A 251 0.30 -14.20 -21.60
C ARG A 251 0.31 -13.08 -20.56
N ASP A 252 -0.86 -12.73 -20.03
CA ASP A 252 -0.99 -11.72 -18.97
C ASP A 252 -0.16 -12.10 -17.75
N LEU A 253 -0.27 -13.35 -17.31
CA LEU A 253 0.48 -13.86 -16.16
C LEU A 253 1.99 -13.91 -16.46
N ALA A 254 2.41 -14.42 -17.62
CA ALA A 254 3.83 -14.56 -17.97
C ALA A 254 4.54 -13.21 -18.16
N GLU A 255 3.83 -12.17 -18.61
CA GLU A 255 4.36 -10.82 -18.83
C GLU A 255 4.25 -9.90 -17.60
N TYR A 256 3.54 -10.32 -16.54
CA TYR A 256 3.46 -9.51 -15.33
C TYR A 256 4.84 -9.32 -14.70
N LYS A 257 5.14 -8.08 -14.28
CA LYS A 257 6.35 -7.70 -13.54
C LYS A 257 6.04 -6.57 -12.57
N SER A 258 6.52 -6.71 -11.34
CA SER A 258 6.62 -5.62 -10.37
C SER A 258 7.70 -4.63 -10.79
N VAL A 259 7.58 -3.37 -10.38
CA VAL A 259 8.49 -2.28 -10.78
C VAL A 259 9.02 -1.56 -9.55
N TRP A 260 10.35 -1.41 -9.45
CA TRP A 260 10.96 -0.48 -8.51
C TRP A 260 10.80 0.94 -9.04
N ARG A 261 10.20 1.83 -8.25
CA ARG A 261 10.01 3.24 -8.55
C ARG A 261 10.74 4.10 -7.53
N GLU A 262 11.08 5.32 -7.90
CA GLU A 262 11.59 6.30 -6.93
C GLU A 262 10.44 6.79 -6.05
N PRO A 263 10.54 6.73 -4.71
CA PRO A 263 9.52 7.25 -3.82
C PRO A 263 9.42 8.77 -3.95
N LEU A 264 8.25 9.34 -3.63
CA LEU A 264 8.13 10.79 -3.47
C LEU A 264 8.78 11.21 -2.16
N VAL A 265 9.52 12.32 -2.21
CA VAL A 265 10.22 12.88 -1.07
C VAL A 265 9.96 14.38 -0.99
N ALA A 266 9.57 14.86 0.19
CA ALA A 266 9.38 16.29 0.45
C ALA A 266 9.80 16.64 1.88
N ASN A 267 10.26 17.88 2.08
CA ASN A 267 10.55 18.39 3.43
C ASN A 267 9.31 19.05 4.04
N TRP A 268 9.04 18.77 5.30
CA TRP A 268 7.95 19.34 6.08
C TRP A 268 8.36 19.52 7.55
N GLN A 269 8.33 20.74 8.05
CA GLN A 269 8.68 21.09 9.45
C GLN A 269 9.99 20.49 9.97
N GLY A 270 11.02 20.42 9.12
CA GLY A 270 12.31 19.81 9.47
C GLY A 270 12.38 18.29 9.27
N TYR A 271 11.27 17.63 9.07
CA TYR A 271 11.20 16.21 8.71
C TYR A 271 11.27 15.99 7.20
N GLN A 272 11.65 14.78 6.80
CA GLN A 272 11.51 14.32 5.42
C GLN A 272 10.34 13.34 5.34
N VAL A 273 9.34 13.66 4.52
CA VAL A 273 8.22 12.79 4.17
C VAL A 273 8.62 11.94 2.99
N VAL A 274 8.56 10.62 3.13
CA VAL A 274 8.83 9.65 2.06
C VAL A 274 7.58 8.81 1.85
N THR A 275 7.06 8.79 0.61
CA THR A 275 5.75 8.17 0.37
C THR A 275 5.61 7.68 -1.08
N ALA A 276 4.43 7.13 -1.42
CA ALA A 276 4.13 6.48 -2.68
C ALA A 276 4.15 7.42 -3.89
N PRO A 277 4.87 7.09 -4.98
CA PRO A 277 4.75 7.75 -6.27
C PRO A 277 3.55 7.22 -7.07
N PRO A 278 3.19 7.81 -8.24
CA PRO A 278 2.27 7.19 -9.18
C PRO A 278 2.70 5.74 -9.54
N PRO A 279 1.74 4.81 -9.75
CA PRO A 279 0.31 5.01 -9.93
C PRO A 279 -0.50 5.20 -8.64
N SER A 280 0.10 5.56 -7.52
CA SER A 280 -0.64 6.06 -6.38
C SER A 280 -0.77 7.58 -6.41
N SER A 281 -1.97 8.07 -6.14
CA SER A 281 -2.22 9.48 -5.86
C SER A 281 -2.10 9.82 -4.38
N GLY A 282 -1.93 8.81 -3.53
CA GLY A 282 -1.94 9.04 -2.08
C GLY A 282 -0.73 9.81 -1.58
N GLY A 283 0.46 9.51 -2.13
CA GLY A 283 1.67 10.16 -1.65
C GLY A 283 1.72 11.65 -1.94
N PHE A 284 1.36 12.09 -3.17
CA PHE A 284 1.29 13.51 -3.46
C PHE A 284 0.26 14.21 -2.58
N ALA A 285 -0.89 13.54 -2.33
CA ALA A 285 -1.95 14.08 -1.51
C ALA A 285 -1.50 14.33 -0.06
N VAL A 286 -0.78 13.37 0.53
CA VAL A 286 -0.18 13.53 1.86
C VAL A 286 0.79 14.71 1.89
N ILE A 287 1.69 14.82 0.88
CA ILE A 287 2.63 15.93 0.77
C ILE A 287 1.90 17.27 0.64
N GLN A 288 0.92 17.37 -0.26
CA GLN A 288 0.15 18.60 -0.44
C GLN A 288 -0.58 19.02 0.84
N LEU A 289 -1.29 18.09 1.50
CA LEU A 289 -2.02 18.40 2.74
C LEU A 289 -1.09 18.87 3.86
N LEU A 290 0.05 18.20 4.06
CA LEU A 290 1.03 18.60 5.07
C LEU A 290 1.61 19.98 4.79
N LYS A 291 1.99 20.26 3.53
CA LYS A 291 2.54 21.56 3.12
C LYS A 291 1.50 22.67 3.11
N MET A 292 0.25 22.43 2.68
CA MET A 292 -0.83 23.42 2.78
C MET A 292 -1.07 23.81 4.23
N LYS A 293 -1.13 22.82 5.16
CA LYS A 293 -1.29 23.11 6.58
C LYS A 293 -0.13 23.95 7.14
N GLU A 294 1.11 23.68 6.69
CA GLU A 294 2.29 24.47 7.04
C GLU A 294 2.17 25.92 6.55
N TYR A 295 1.71 26.13 5.30
CA TYR A 295 1.50 27.48 4.75
C TYR A 295 0.32 28.24 5.38
N LEU A 296 -0.64 27.53 5.93
CA LEU A 296 -1.79 28.07 6.68
C LEU A 296 -1.57 28.05 8.20
N ALA A 297 -0.32 27.98 8.68
CA ALA A 297 -0.03 27.83 10.11
C ALA A 297 -0.70 28.92 10.97
N ASP A 298 -0.75 30.16 10.52
CA ASP A 298 -1.40 31.27 11.23
C ASP A 298 -2.90 31.03 11.41
N GLU A 299 -3.57 30.40 10.42
CA GLU A 299 -5.00 30.10 10.46
C GLU A 299 -5.32 28.91 11.41
N PHE A 300 -4.32 28.07 11.68
CA PHE A 300 -4.44 26.93 12.60
C PHE A 300 -3.93 27.22 14.03
N ALA A 301 -3.22 28.34 14.25
CA ALA A 301 -2.43 28.57 15.47
C ALA A 301 -3.23 28.46 16.77
N ASP A 302 -4.46 28.98 16.81
CA ASP A 302 -5.32 29.02 18.00
C ASP A 302 -6.50 28.04 17.92
N LEU A 303 -6.48 27.11 16.95
CA LEU A 303 -7.58 26.16 16.75
C LEU A 303 -7.35 24.87 17.55
N GLU A 304 -8.32 24.55 18.38
CA GLU A 304 -8.38 23.22 18.97
C GLU A 304 -8.74 22.17 17.93
N LEU A 305 -8.16 20.97 18.10
CA LEU A 305 -8.38 19.82 17.23
C LEU A 305 -9.88 19.50 17.11
N ASN A 306 -10.33 19.22 15.88
CA ASN A 306 -11.71 18.85 15.56
C ASN A 306 -12.78 19.90 15.91
N THR A 307 -12.40 21.17 16.09
CA THR A 307 -13.37 22.27 16.06
C THR A 307 -13.91 22.49 14.65
N ALA A 308 -15.04 23.17 14.52
CA ALA A 308 -15.66 23.39 13.22
C ALA A 308 -14.73 24.13 12.23
N GLN A 309 -13.98 25.13 12.72
CA GLN A 309 -13.02 25.86 11.88
C GLN A 309 -11.84 25.02 11.46
N TYR A 310 -11.28 24.20 12.38
CA TYR A 310 -10.23 23.23 12.08
C TYR A 310 -10.65 22.26 10.98
N VAL A 311 -11.84 21.66 11.12
CA VAL A 311 -12.40 20.71 10.13
C VAL A 311 -12.67 21.40 8.79
N HIS A 312 -13.22 22.62 8.81
CA HIS A 312 -13.48 23.40 7.60
C HIS A 312 -12.22 23.66 6.78
N LEU A 313 -11.14 24.10 7.43
CA LEU A 313 -9.88 24.38 6.73
C LEU A 313 -9.31 23.12 6.07
N ILE A 314 -9.33 22.00 6.78
CA ILE A 314 -8.85 20.72 6.22
C ILE A 314 -9.77 20.28 5.06
N ALA A 315 -11.09 20.37 5.19
CA ALA A 315 -12.01 20.02 4.12
C ALA A 315 -11.78 20.87 2.86
N GLU A 316 -11.49 22.18 3.02
CA GLU A 316 -11.12 23.03 1.90
C GLU A 316 -9.77 22.65 1.27
N MET A 317 -8.79 22.22 2.07
CA MET A 317 -7.52 21.69 1.55
C MET A 317 -7.75 20.37 0.79
N GLU A 318 -8.48 19.42 1.37
CA GLU A 318 -8.83 18.14 0.75
C GLU A 318 -9.54 18.31 -0.59
N LYS A 319 -10.47 19.29 -0.69
CA LYS A 319 -11.17 19.64 -1.93
C LYS A 319 -10.19 19.94 -3.08
N ARG A 320 -9.12 20.68 -2.82
CA ARG A 320 -8.10 21.03 -3.82
C ARG A 320 -7.26 19.83 -4.23
N VAL A 321 -6.86 19.03 -3.27
CA VAL A 321 -6.10 17.82 -3.51
C VAL A 321 -6.89 16.83 -4.36
N PHE A 322 -8.18 16.64 -4.07
CA PHE A 322 -9.04 15.78 -4.88
C PHE A 322 -9.29 16.32 -6.29
N ALA A 323 -9.31 17.63 -6.48
CA ALA A 323 -9.40 18.24 -7.82
C ALA A 323 -8.13 17.96 -8.64
N ASP A 324 -6.95 18.18 -8.07
CA ASP A 324 -5.66 17.86 -8.72
C ASP A 324 -5.54 16.37 -9.06
N ARG A 325 -6.00 15.49 -8.15
CA ARG A 325 -6.05 14.04 -8.36
C ARG A 325 -6.92 13.67 -9.56
N ALA A 326 -8.13 14.21 -9.64
CA ALA A 326 -9.10 13.85 -10.66
C ALA A 326 -8.60 14.17 -12.08
N GLU A 327 -7.84 15.24 -12.23
CA GLU A 327 -7.39 15.74 -13.53
C GLU A 327 -6.11 15.04 -14.01
N ASN A 328 -5.14 14.78 -13.10
CA ASN A 328 -3.76 14.55 -13.50
C ASN A 328 -3.27 13.10 -13.36
N PHE A 329 -3.98 12.22 -12.65
CA PHE A 329 -3.40 10.96 -12.21
C PHE A 329 -3.83 9.72 -13.01
N GLY A 330 -2.84 8.87 -13.28
CA GLY A 330 -2.95 7.56 -13.91
C GLY A 330 -1.62 6.81 -13.80
N ASP A 331 -1.49 5.70 -14.54
CA ASP A 331 -0.25 4.92 -14.63
C ASP A 331 0.86 5.75 -15.31
N PRO A 332 1.99 6.03 -14.64
CA PRO A 332 3.08 6.84 -15.21
C PRO A 332 3.80 6.16 -16.39
N ASP A 333 3.60 4.85 -16.60
CA ASP A 333 4.13 4.13 -17.75
C ASP A 333 3.28 4.37 -19.01
N PHE A 334 2.09 4.99 -18.88
CA PHE A 334 1.12 5.27 -19.95
C PHE A 334 0.83 6.76 -20.13
N VAL A 335 0.88 7.54 -19.06
CA VAL A 335 0.54 8.97 -19.07
C VAL A 335 1.60 9.78 -18.33
N ALA A 336 1.86 10.97 -18.81
CA ALA A 336 2.75 11.90 -18.11
C ALA A 336 2.00 12.53 -16.92
N VAL A 337 2.28 12.07 -15.71
CA VAL A 337 1.78 12.68 -14.47
C VAL A 337 2.72 13.83 -14.10
N PRO A 338 2.25 15.09 -13.97
CA PRO A 338 3.10 16.24 -13.67
C PRO A 338 3.46 16.31 -12.18
N ILE A 339 4.01 15.20 -11.66
CA ILE A 339 4.18 15.00 -10.21
C ILE A 339 5.13 16.04 -9.59
N GLN A 340 6.20 16.43 -10.30
CA GLN A 340 7.15 17.41 -9.79
C GLN A 340 6.53 18.80 -9.65
N GLU A 341 5.63 19.15 -10.56
CA GLU A 341 4.87 20.41 -10.49
C GLU A 341 3.85 20.38 -9.34
N LEU A 342 3.13 19.26 -9.19
CA LEU A 342 2.09 19.11 -8.17
C LEU A 342 2.63 19.09 -6.73
N ILE A 343 3.90 18.68 -6.53
CA ILE A 343 4.57 18.73 -5.21
C ILE A 343 5.52 19.92 -5.06
N ASP A 344 5.61 20.79 -6.07
CA ASP A 344 6.42 22.01 -6.01
C ASP A 344 5.92 22.95 -4.91
N PRO A 345 6.82 23.47 -4.04
CA PRO A 345 6.44 24.34 -2.94
C PRO A 345 5.65 25.59 -3.35
N ASP A 346 6.00 26.23 -4.47
CA ASP A 346 5.31 27.43 -4.95
C ASP A 346 3.93 27.08 -5.50
N TYR A 347 3.76 25.92 -6.14
CA TYR A 347 2.46 25.42 -6.55
C TYR A 347 1.56 25.18 -5.34
N ILE A 348 2.02 24.42 -4.34
CA ILE A 348 1.25 24.12 -3.15
C ILE A 348 0.90 25.39 -2.37
N LYS A 349 1.84 26.36 -2.31
CA LYS A 349 1.56 27.65 -1.68
C LYS A 349 0.40 28.39 -2.37
N ARG A 350 0.39 28.48 -3.71
CA ARG A 350 -0.73 29.07 -4.45
C ARG A 350 -2.04 28.35 -4.16
N ARG A 351 -2.01 26.99 -4.11
CA ARG A 351 -3.20 26.18 -3.78
C ARG A 351 -3.69 26.45 -2.35
N SER A 352 -2.77 26.70 -1.39
CA SER A 352 -3.17 27.07 -0.02
C SER A 352 -3.83 28.45 0.05
N GLU A 353 -3.38 29.41 -0.75
CA GLU A 353 -3.97 30.76 -0.84
C GLU A 353 -5.41 30.76 -1.40
N GLU A 354 -5.80 29.72 -2.14
CA GLU A 354 -7.17 29.52 -2.63
C GLU A 354 -8.14 29.01 -1.54
N VAL A 355 -7.63 28.52 -0.41
CA VAL A 355 -8.44 28.03 0.72
C VAL A 355 -9.31 29.16 1.25
N LYS A 356 -10.61 28.95 1.30
CA LYS A 356 -11.56 29.94 1.83
C LYS A 356 -11.67 29.76 3.34
N ILE A 357 -11.22 30.76 4.09
CA ILE A 357 -11.18 30.71 5.55
C ILE A 357 -12.58 30.72 6.17
N ASP A 358 -13.47 31.56 5.64
CA ASP A 358 -14.79 31.82 6.25
C ASP A 358 -15.97 31.22 5.47
N SER A 359 -15.74 30.72 4.27
CA SER A 359 -16.80 30.23 3.38
C SER A 359 -16.40 28.95 2.64
N ILE A 360 -17.38 28.20 2.17
CA ILE A 360 -17.19 27.00 1.38
C ILE A 360 -16.91 27.37 -0.07
N SER A 361 -15.85 26.83 -0.67
CA SER A 361 -15.56 26.99 -2.10
C SER A 361 -16.56 26.22 -2.95
N ALA A 362 -17.06 26.82 -4.03
CA ALA A 362 -17.86 26.10 -5.01
C ALA A 362 -17.03 24.99 -5.71
N ILE A 363 -17.67 23.86 -5.99
CA ILE A 363 -17.12 22.79 -6.83
C ILE A 363 -17.80 22.89 -8.19
N GLU A 364 -17.02 23.14 -9.24
CA GLU A 364 -17.51 23.12 -10.60
C GLU A 364 -17.22 21.74 -11.24
N HIS A 365 -18.29 21.05 -11.66
CA HIS A 365 -18.31 19.84 -12.50
C HIS A 365 -17.79 18.53 -11.92
N ALA A 366 -18.66 17.76 -11.23
CA ALA A 366 -18.46 16.31 -11.03
C ALA A 366 -19.73 15.56 -10.53
N THR A 367 -19.84 14.26 -10.77
CA THR A 367 -21.01 13.40 -10.41
C THR A 367 -20.63 12.40 -9.30
N PRO A 368 -21.45 12.21 -8.24
CA PRO A 368 -21.13 11.33 -7.10
C PRO A 368 -21.17 9.82 -7.40
N GLY A 369 -20.38 9.03 -6.67
CA GLY A 369 -20.41 7.57 -6.63
C GLY A 369 -20.47 7.03 -5.20
N LEU A 370 -20.57 5.71 -5.03
CA LEU A 370 -20.65 5.01 -3.75
C LEU A 370 -19.26 4.54 -3.30
N GLU A 371 -18.96 4.53 -2.01
CA GLU A 371 -17.66 4.16 -1.44
C GLU A 371 -17.63 2.75 -0.83
N SER A 372 -16.44 2.11 -0.75
CA SER A 372 -16.20 0.77 -0.24
C SER A 372 -15.04 0.63 0.74
N ARG A 373 -15.08 -0.48 1.50
CA ARG A 373 -13.99 -0.98 2.35
C ARG A 373 -13.18 -2.00 1.60
N SER A 374 -11.87 -1.91 1.54
CA SER A 374 -10.96 -3.02 1.70
C SER A 374 -9.60 -2.77 1.08
N THR A 375 -8.70 -2.66 1.91
CA THR A 375 -7.25 -2.60 1.74
C THR A 375 -6.71 -3.05 3.09
N THR A 376 -5.49 -3.51 3.16
CA THR A 376 -4.83 -3.69 4.46
C THR A 376 -3.45 -3.06 4.46
N HIS A 377 -3.02 -2.64 5.63
CA HIS A 377 -1.71 -2.04 5.84
C HIS A 377 -1.01 -2.68 7.03
N PHE A 378 0.33 -2.76 6.95
CA PHE A 378 1.15 -3.08 8.10
C PHE A 378 2.47 -2.31 8.09
N SER A 379 2.97 -2.03 9.29
CA SER A 379 4.19 -1.29 9.58
C SER A 379 5.17 -2.16 10.36
N ILE A 380 6.43 -2.20 9.93
CA ILE A 380 7.51 -2.99 10.57
C ILE A 380 8.77 -2.14 10.65
N VAL A 381 9.48 -2.25 11.78
CA VAL A 381 10.84 -1.74 11.96
C VAL A 381 11.68 -2.85 12.57
N ASP A 382 12.88 -3.11 12.02
CA ASP A 382 13.79 -4.09 12.59
C ASP A 382 14.84 -3.45 13.52
N LYS A 383 15.61 -4.28 14.20
CA LYS A 383 16.64 -3.83 15.15
C LYS A 383 17.82 -3.08 14.52
N TRP A 384 17.93 -3.08 13.19
CA TRP A 384 18.99 -2.35 12.47
C TRP A 384 18.48 -1.01 11.92
N GLY A 385 17.22 -0.64 12.21
CA GLY A 385 16.60 0.60 11.73
C GLY A 385 16.07 0.51 10.30
N ASN A 386 16.03 -0.70 9.71
CA ASN A 386 15.28 -0.86 8.46
C ASN A 386 13.78 -0.85 8.75
N ALA A 387 13.01 -0.35 7.81
CA ALA A 387 11.57 -0.22 7.96
C ALA A 387 10.83 -0.66 6.70
N VAL A 388 9.62 -1.18 6.89
CA VAL A 388 8.67 -1.47 5.82
C VAL A 388 7.30 -0.90 6.20
N ALA A 389 6.71 -0.14 5.27
CA ALA A 389 5.29 0.21 5.24
C ALA A 389 4.69 -0.45 4.00
N ASN A 390 3.77 -1.39 4.19
CA ASN A 390 3.19 -2.14 3.09
C ASN A 390 1.68 -2.02 3.08
N THR A 391 1.15 -1.51 1.98
CA THR A 391 -0.30 -1.42 1.76
C THR A 391 -0.63 -2.25 0.52
N TYR A 392 -1.48 -3.27 0.67
CA TYR A 392 -1.87 -4.14 -0.43
C TYR A 392 -3.35 -4.53 -0.32
N THR A 393 -3.92 -5.00 -1.42
CA THR A 393 -5.37 -5.00 -1.57
C THR A 393 -5.85 -6.03 -2.59
N ILE A 394 -7.14 -6.31 -2.55
CA ILE A 394 -7.93 -6.89 -3.63
C ILE A 394 -9.07 -5.93 -4.03
N ASN A 395 -8.92 -4.64 -3.68
CA ASN A 395 -9.82 -3.50 -3.84
C ASN A 395 -11.04 -3.57 -2.89
N TRP A 396 -12.11 -4.26 -3.20
CA TRP A 396 -13.28 -4.43 -2.32
C TRP A 396 -13.11 -5.62 -1.36
N SER A 397 -13.88 -5.65 -0.25
CA SER A 397 -13.88 -6.78 0.70
C SER A 397 -14.18 -8.09 -0.03
N TYR A 398 -13.24 -9.03 0.02
CA TYR A 398 -13.25 -10.27 -0.76
C TYR A 398 -13.23 -10.06 -2.29
N GLY A 399 -12.72 -8.92 -2.75
CA GLY A 399 -12.46 -8.62 -4.16
C GLY A 399 -13.67 -8.83 -5.07
N SER A 400 -13.46 -9.56 -6.16
CA SER A 400 -14.51 -9.92 -7.12
C SER A 400 -15.48 -10.99 -6.63
N GLY A 401 -15.24 -11.60 -5.45
CA GLY A 401 -15.95 -12.76 -4.95
C GLY A 401 -15.61 -14.07 -5.67
N VAL A 402 -14.79 -14.03 -6.71
CA VAL A 402 -14.35 -15.22 -7.44
C VAL A 402 -13.20 -15.88 -6.70
N VAL A 403 -13.39 -17.12 -6.29
CA VAL A 403 -12.35 -18.00 -5.77
C VAL A 403 -11.86 -18.89 -6.90
N VAL A 404 -10.55 -18.95 -7.13
CA VAL A 404 -9.97 -19.81 -8.15
C VAL A 404 -10.10 -21.27 -7.70
N GLU A 405 -10.94 -22.04 -8.38
CA GLU A 405 -11.21 -23.45 -8.06
C GLU A 405 -9.96 -24.30 -8.11
N GLY A 406 -9.78 -25.16 -7.12
CA GLY A 406 -8.59 -25.98 -6.93
C GLY A 406 -7.35 -25.20 -6.46
N ALA A 407 -7.48 -23.89 -6.29
CA ALA A 407 -6.42 -23.02 -5.77
C ALA A 407 -6.83 -22.26 -4.49
N GLY A 408 -8.12 -22.06 -4.24
CA GLY A 408 -8.68 -21.55 -2.98
C GLY A 408 -8.36 -20.09 -2.66
N PHE A 409 -7.78 -19.29 -3.57
CA PHE A 409 -7.54 -17.87 -3.35
C PHE A 409 -8.54 -16.99 -4.12
N ILE A 410 -8.83 -15.82 -3.55
CA ILE A 410 -9.78 -14.85 -4.09
C ILE A 410 -9.08 -13.95 -5.11
N LEU A 411 -9.76 -13.63 -6.21
CA LEU A 411 -9.32 -12.63 -7.19
C LEU A 411 -9.81 -11.23 -6.79
N ASN A 412 -8.95 -10.26 -7.05
CA ASN A 412 -9.24 -8.85 -6.87
C ASN A 412 -10.39 -8.38 -7.79
N ASN A 413 -10.94 -7.19 -7.50
CA ASN A 413 -11.79 -6.44 -8.41
C ASN A 413 -11.21 -5.04 -8.68
N GLU A 414 -9.92 -5.00 -8.89
CA GLU A 414 -9.13 -3.78 -9.01
C GLU A 414 -9.39 -3.00 -10.30
N MET A 415 -10.04 -3.64 -11.30
CA MET A 415 -10.43 -2.97 -12.54
C MET A 415 -11.42 -1.81 -12.30
N ASP A 416 -12.11 -1.79 -11.14
CA ASP A 416 -13.01 -0.71 -10.75
C ASP A 416 -12.28 0.61 -10.45
N ASP A 417 -11.01 0.55 -10.11
CA ASP A 417 -10.17 1.73 -9.84
C ASP A 417 -9.79 2.52 -11.11
N PHE A 418 -10.05 1.97 -12.29
CA PHE A 418 -10.02 2.75 -13.52
C PHE A 418 -11.20 3.73 -13.62
N SER A 419 -11.04 4.78 -14.42
CA SER A 419 -12.14 5.62 -14.85
C SER A 419 -12.98 4.87 -15.87
N THR A 420 -14.01 4.15 -15.41
CA THR A 420 -14.94 3.39 -16.25
C THR A 420 -15.60 4.27 -17.30
N LYS A 421 -15.86 5.53 -16.93
CA LYS A 421 -16.30 6.60 -17.81
C LYS A 421 -15.75 7.92 -17.24
N PRO A 422 -14.98 8.72 -18.02
CA PRO A 422 -14.46 10.01 -17.53
C PRO A 422 -15.56 10.91 -16.99
N GLY A 423 -15.33 11.50 -15.81
CA GLY A 423 -16.29 12.34 -15.11
C GLY A 423 -17.37 11.58 -14.33
N VAL A 424 -17.38 10.25 -14.36
CA VAL A 424 -18.23 9.41 -13.50
C VAL A 424 -17.38 8.83 -12.39
N ALA A 425 -17.90 8.84 -11.17
CA ALA A 425 -17.21 8.32 -10.00
C ALA A 425 -17.20 6.77 -10.02
N ASN A 426 -16.09 6.19 -9.54
CA ASN A 426 -15.99 4.76 -9.26
C ASN A 426 -16.72 4.40 -7.95
N VAL A 427 -16.59 3.16 -7.50
CA VAL A 427 -17.19 2.68 -6.24
C VAL A 427 -16.75 3.46 -5.00
N TYR A 428 -15.57 4.09 -5.01
CA TYR A 428 -15.08 4.95 -3.93
C TYR A 428 -15.59 6.40 -4.02
N GLY A 429 -16.51 6.71 -4.91
CA GLY A 429 -16.96 8.08 -5.11
C GLY A 429 -15.91 8.99 -5.77
N VAL A 430 -14.82 8.42 -6.24
CA VAL A 430 -13.70 9.18 -6.78
C VAL A 430 -13.84 9.33 -8.29
N VAL A 431 -13.88 10.59 -8.73
CA VAL A 431 -13.89 10.92 -10.15
C VAL A 431 -12.48 10.79 -10.71
N GLY A 432 -12.37 10.20 -11.89
CA GLY A 432 -11.14 10.14 -12.66
C GLY A 432 -11.32 10.71 -14.07
N GLY A 433 -10.24 11.28 -14.60
CA GLY A 433 -10.15 11.79 -15.96
C GLY A 433 -9.74 10.69 -16.96
N THR A 434 -9.46 11.12 -18.20
CA THR A 434 -8.96 10.26 -19.28
C THR A 434 -7.59 9.65 -18.99
N ALA A 435 -6.80 10.29 -18.10
CA ALA A 435 -5.50 9.78 -17.67
C ALA A 435 -5.60 8.38 -17.03
N ASN A 436 -6.72 8.06 -16.39
CA ASN A 436 -6.96 6.76 -15.75
C ASN A 436 -7.98 5.88 -16.51
N GLU A 437 -8.19 6.08 -17.82
CA GLU A 437 -9.01 5.16 -18.64
C GLU A 437 -8.38 3.76 -18.73
N ILE A 438 -9.24 2.74 -18.88
CA ILE A 438 -8.81 1.34 -19.09
C ILE A 438 -8.01 1.24 -20.40
N GLN A 439 -6.81 0.64 -20.28
CA GLN A 439 -5.99 0.24 -21.42
C GLN A 439 -5.31 -1.10 -21.12
N PRO A 440 -5.07 -1.95 -22.14
CA PRO A 440 -4.35 -3.21 -21.96
C PRO A 440 -3.00 -3.03 -21.26
N ALA A 441 -2.70 -3.89 -20.29
CA ALA A 441 -1.46 -3.91 -19.49
C ALA A 441 -1.22 -2.68 -18.61
N LYS A 442 -2.12 -1.72 -18.55
CA LYS A 442 -2.03 -0.52 -17.71
C LYS A 442 -2.39 -0.84 -16.26
N ARG A 443 -1.72 -0.19 -15.31
CA ARG A 443 -2.10 -0.20 -13.89
C ARG A 443 -3.19 0.82 -13.61
N MET A 444 -4.16 0.44 -12.80
CA MET A 444 -5.19 1.34 -12.31
C MET A 444 -4.64 2.25 -11.21
N LEU A 445 -5.18 3.46 -11.14
CA LEU A 445 -4.85 4.45 -10.11
C LEU A 445 -5.17 3.91 -8.70
N SER A 446 -4.38 4.32 -7.72
CA SER A 446 -4.57 3.96 -6.30
C SER A 446 -4.56 5.19 -5.40
N SER A 447 -5.10 5.05 -4.18
CA SER A 447 -4.95 6.01 -3.08
C SER A 447 -4.07 5.49 -1.94
N MET A 448 -3.52 4.28 -2.04
CA MET A 448 -2.66 3.66 -1.02
C MET A 448 -1.40 4.51 -0.77
N SER A 449 -1.16 4.87 0.48
CA SER A 449 -0.15 5.85 0.89
C SER A 449 0.74 5.32 2.01
N PRO A 450 1.48 4.21 1.80
CA PRO A 450 2.51 3.84 2.77
C PRO A 450 3.50 5.00 2.92
N THR A 451 3.75 5.44 4.15
CA THR A 451 4.50 6.68 4.40
C THR A 451 5.51 6.49 5.53
N PHE A 452 6.72 7.03 5.34
CA PHE A 452 7.70 7.28 6.38
C PHE A 452 7.80 8.79 6.64
N LEU A 453 7.96 9.13 7.90
CA LEU A 453 8.50 10.41 8.31
C LEU A 453 9.92 10.16 8.85
N LEU A 454 10.92 10.86 8.34
CA LEU A 454 12.31 10.74 8.78
C LEU A 454 12.73 12.00 9.52
N ASP A 455 13.49 11.82 10.60
CA ASP A 455 14.15 12.86 11.40
C ASP A 455 15.65 12.62 11.34
N ASP A 456 16.42 13.59 10.84
CA ASP A 456 17.86 13.43 10.61
C ASP A 456 18.25 12.06 9.99
N ASP A 457 17.54 11.67 8.94
CA ASP A 457 17.74 10.40 8.22
C ASP A 457 17.37 9.14 9.01
N GLN A 458 16.72 9.26 10.16
CA GLN A 458 16.22 8.16 10.98
C GLN A 458 14.69 8.06 10.90
N VAL A 459 14.16 6.84 10.99
CA VAL A 459 12.72 6.61 10.92
C VAL A 459 12.03 7.17 12.18
N ARG A 460 11.24 8.23 11.98
CA ARG A 460 10.42 8.86 13.03
C ARG A 460 9.03 8.24 13.10
N LEU A 461 8.39 8.05 11.94
CA LEU A 461 7.09 7.38 11.82
C LEU A 461 7.11 6.38 10.67
N VAL A 462 6.44 5.25 10.87
CA VAL A 462 5.98 4.34 9.83
C VAL A 462 4.47 4.26 9.93
N VAL A 463 3.76 4.67 8.89
CA VAL A 463 2.30 4.83 8.96
C VAL A 463 1.62 4.50 7.64
N GLY A 464 0.44 3.93 7.75
CA GLY A 464 -0.50 3.71 6.65
C GLY A 464 -1.79 3.09 7.16
N THR A 465 -2.75 2.95 6.27
CA THR A 465 -4.10 2.48 6.60
C THR A 465 -4.82 1.96 5.36
N PRO A 466 -5.82 1.07 5.50
CA PRO A 466 -6.85 0.86 4.49
C PRO A 466 -7.84 2.04 4.42
N GLY A 467 -8.75 2.04 3.42
CA GLY A 467 -9.89 2.94 3.42
C GLY A 467 -10.21 3.60 2.07
N GLY A 468 -9.75 3.10 0.93
CA GLY A 468 -10.04 3.69 -0.38
C GLY A 468 -9.63 5.16 -0.45
N SER A 469 -10.56 6.07 -0.78
CA SER A 469 -10.29 7.52 -0.85
C SER A 469 -9.90 8.14 0.49
N THR A 470 -10.28 7.53 1.62
CA THR A 470 -9.97 8.05 2.97
C THR A 470 -8.56 7.71 3.44
N ILE A 471 -7.77 6.95 2.68
CA ILE A 471 -6.43 6.49 3.07
C ILE A 471 -5.52 7.67 3.36
N PHE A 472 -5.28 8.53 2.38
CA PHE A 472 -4.32 9.62 2.55
C PHE A 472 -4.79 10.71 3.51
N THR A 473 -6.12 10.93 3.64
CA THR A 473 -6.66 11.87 4.63
C THR A 473 -6.48 11.34 6.05
N SER A 474 -6.61 10.01 6.26
CA SER A 474 -6.34 9.38 7.55
C SER A 474 -4.84 9.36 7.89
N VAL A 475 -3.96 9.09 6.92
CA VAL A 475 -2.50 9.18 7.10
C VAL A 475 -2.08 10.60 7.47
N PHE A 476 -2.57 11.60 6.73
CA PHE A 476 -2.33 13.01 7.02
C PHE A 476 -2.75 13.38 8.45
N GLN A 477 -4.01 13.08 8.84
CA GLN A 477 -4.51 13.40 10.19
C GLN A 477 -3.70 12.69 11.28
N THR A 478 -3.27 11.44 11.04
CA THR A 478 -2.45 10.70 11.99
C THR A 478 -1.08 11.35 12.18
N ILE A 479 -0.40 11.76 11.10
CA ILE A 479 0.89 12.46 11.17
C ILE A 479 0.75 13.77 11.94
N VAL A 480 -0.26 14.59 11.60
CA VAL A 480 -0.55 15.86 12.29
C VAL A 480 -0.85 15.64 13.78
N ASN A 481 -1.62 14.60 14.12
CA ASN A 481 -1.92 14.29 15.52
C ASN A 481 -0.66 13.99 16.34
N VAL A 482 0.30 13.23 15.78
CA VAL A 482 1.55 12.92 16.47
C VAL A 482 2.48 14.13 16.52
N ILE A 483 2.67 14.84 15.42
CA ILE A 483 3.71 15.87 15.29
C ILE A 483 3.22 17.23 15.79
N ASP A 484 2.07 17.73 15.30
CA ASP A 484 1.59 19.07 15.64
C ASP A 484 0.86 19.08 16.99
N ASN A 485 0.08 18.02 17.28
CA ASN A 485 -0.74 17.96 18.50
C ASN A 485 -0.07 17.18 19.63
N GLY A 486 1.12 16.61 19.42
CA GLY A 486 1.90 15.89 20.44
C GLY A 486 1.20 14.66 21.03
N MET A 487 0.26 14.07 20.30
CA MET A 487 -0.48 12.90 20.77
C MET A 487 0.42 11.67 20.85
N SER A 488 0.11 10.78 21.79
CA SER A 488 0.70 9.45 21.80
C SER A 488 0.29 8.65 20.55
N ALA A 489 1.06 7.63 20.20
CA ALA A 489 0.72 6.75 19.09
C ALA A 489 -0.72 6.20 19.21
N ASN A 490 -1.11 5.72 20.40
CA ASN A 490 -2.45 5.19 20.65
C ASN A 490 -3.56 6.25 20.54
N ASP A 491 -3.35 7.44 21.10
CA ASP A 491 -4.32 8.51 21.01
C ASP A 491 -4.48 9.00 19.56
N SER A 492 -3.37 9.08 18.82
CA SER A 492 -3.36 9.52 17.42
C SER A 492 -4.17 8.58 16.52
N VAL A 493 -3.94 7.25 16.58
CA VAL A 493 -4.70 6.28 15.79
C VAL A 493 -6.15 6.15 16.26
N GLY A 494 -6.41 6.40 17.55
CA GLY A 494 -7.73 6.37 18.15
C GLY A 494 -8.54 7.66 17.99
N ALA A 495 -7.95 8.76 17.52
CA ALA A 495 -8.63 10.05 17.40
C ALA A 495 -9.83 10.02 16.45
N SER A 496 -10.77 10.96 16.62
CA SER A 496 -11.83 11.19 15.64
C SER A 496 -11.21 11.57 14.31
N ARG A 497 -11.68 10.93 13.23
CA ARG A 497 -11.30 11.25 11.86
C ARG A 497 -12.50 11.70 11.05
N PHE A 498 -12.24 12.55 10.09
CA PHE A 498 -13.21 13.05 9.14
C PHE A 498 -12.60 13.05 7.75
N HIS A 499 -13.44 13.16 6.75
CA HIS A 499 -13.03 13.14 5.36
C HIS A 499 -13.96 14.00 4.53
N HIS A 500 -13.39 14.74 3.60
CA HIS A 500 -14.05 15.43 2.52
C HIS A 500 -13.37 15.06 1.21
N GLN A 501 -14.15 14.93 0.17
CA GLN A 501 -13.63 14.74 -1.18
C GLN A 501 -14.38 15.67 -2.15
N LEU A 502 -14.07 15.60 -3.43
CA LEU A 502 -14.68 16.47 -4.43
C LEU A 502 -16.20 16.27 -4.51
N LEU A 503 -16.63 15.03 -4.35
CA LEU A 503 -18.03 14.63 -4.43
C LEU A 503 -18.39 13.56 -3.39
N PRO A 504 -19.62 13.56 -2.86
CA PRO A 504 -20.67 14.58 -3.06
C PRO A 504 -20.25 15.95 -2.55
N ALA A 505 -20.69 17.01 -3.26
CA ALA A 505 -20.34 18.38 -2.89
C ALA A 505 -20.68 18.69 -1.44
N ASP A 506 -19.75 19.32 -0.74
CA ASP A 506 -19.88 19.82 0.63
C ASP A 506 -20.31 18.77 1.66
N LEU A 507 -20.01 17.48 1.40
CA LEU A 507 -20.20 16.39 2.35
C LEU A 507 -18.90 16.16 3.14
N ILE A 508 -19.00 16.28 4.46
CA ILE A 508 -17.99 15.81 5.41
C ILE A 508 -18.49 14.51 6.00
N THR A 509 -17.75 13.42 5.81
CA THR A 509 -18.01 12.15 6.48
C THR A 509 -17.16 12.00 7.72
N THR A 510 -17.66 11.29 8.72
CA THR A 510 -17.01 11.13 10.04
C THR A 510 -16.95 9.67 10.44
N SER A 511 -15.96 9.33 11.27
CA SER A 511 -15.90 8.01 11.94
C SER A 511 -17.23 7.72 12.65
N ILE A 512 -17.72 6.48 12.52
CA ILE A 512 -18.97 6.03 13.16
C ILE A 512 -18.76 5.89 14.67
N SER A 513 -17.69 5.21 15.08
CA SER A 513 -17.41 4.91 16.49
C SER A 513 -16.84 6.12 17.25
N ARG A 514 -16.27 7.10 16.54
CA ARG A 514 -15.65 8.31 17.10
C ARG A 514 -16.01 9.54 16.27
N PRO A 515 -17.30 9.97 16.31
CA PRO A 515 -17.77 11.12 15.54
C PRO A 515 -17.13 12.42 16.02
N LEU A 516 -17.22 13.46 15.22
CA LEU A 516 -16.85 14.82 15.63
C LEU A 516 -17.68 15.28 16.84
N PRO A 517 -17.14 16.19 17.68
CA PRO A 517 -17.92 16.84 18.74
C PRO A 517 -19.21 17.45 18.20
N VAL A 518 -20.31 17.31 18.96
CA VAL A 518 -21.64 17.79 18.52
C VAL A 518 -21.63 19.27 18.16
N GLN A 519 -20.93 20.09 18.94
CA GLN A 519 -20.79 21.53 18.69
C GLN A 519 -20.10 21.81 17.35
N ALA A 520 -19.05 21.05 17.01
CA ALA A 520 -18.32 21.18 15.74
C ALA A 520 -19.24 20.78 14.57
N ARG A 521 -19.92 19.63 14.68
CA ARG A 521 -20.87 19.17 13.68
C ARG A 521 -21.96 20.21 13.41
N ASP A 522 -22.62 20.73 14.46
CA ASP A 522 -23.72 21.68 14.32
C ASP A 522 -23.26 23.02 13.73
N ALA A 523 -22.02 23.45 14.04
CA ALA A 523 -21.43 24.64 13.47
C ALA A 523 -21.05 24.45 11.99
N LEU A 524 -20.56 23.28 11.59
CA LEU A 524 -20.31 22.93 10.19
C LEU A 524 -21.60 22.90 9.36
N ILE A 525 -22.68 22.34 9.91
CA ILE A 525 -24.00 22.36 9.26
C ILE A 525 -24.50 23.80 9.07
N LYS A 526 -24.33 24.66 10.08
CA LYS A 526 -24.67 26.07 9.95
C LYS A 526 -23.81 26.80 8.91
N LYS A 527 -22.57 26.39 8.72
CA LYS A 527 -21.67 26.92 7.69
C LYS A 527 -22.11 26.50 6.27
N GLY A 528 -22.90 25.41 6.12
CA GLY A 528 -23.43 24.92 4.85
C GLY A 528 -23.00 23.51 4.46
N TYR A 529 -22.18 22.83 5.29
CA TYR A 529 -21.82 21.43 5.05
C TYR A 529 -22.95 20.47 5.40
N ARG A 530 -23.01 19.36 4.68
CA ARG A 530 -23.62 18.13 5.18
C ARG A 530 -22.58 17.39 6.02
N VAL A 531 -22.94 16.92 7.22
CA VAL A 531 -22.04 16.17 8.09
C VAL A 531 -22.73 14.86 8.45
N GLU A 532 -22.22 13.76 7.94
CA GLU A 532 -22.83 12.44 8.04
C GLU A 532 -21.83 11.42 8.57
N PRO A 533 -22.26 10.37 9.29
CA PRO A 533 -21.39 9.22 9.50
C PRO A 533 -20.98 8.63 8.15
N HIS A 534 -19.75 8.17 8.04
CA HIS A 534 -19.33 7.40 6.88
C HIS A 534 -20.16 6.10 6.76
N ALA A 535 -20.33 5.58 5.56
CA ALA A 535 -21.10 4.35 5.34
C ALA A 535 -20.54 3.15 6.12
N TRP A 536 -19.24 3.20 6.42
CA TRP A 536 -18.52 2.24 7.28
C TRP A 536 -17.47 2.97 8.11
N GLU A 537 -16.92 2.28 9.10
CA GLU A 537 -15.76 2.80 9.84
C GLU A 537 -14.56 2.91 8.93
N PHE A 538 -13.88 4.04 8.92
CA PHE A 538 -12.73 4.24 8.04
C PHE A 538 -11.41 4.41 8.78
N GLY A 539 -10.36 3.86 8.15
CA GLY A 539 -9.04 3.76 8.69
C GLY A 539 -8.91 2.59 9.68
N ASP A 540 -7.91 1.78 9.48
CA ASP A 540 -7.34 0.80 10.41
C ASP A 540 -5.84 1.09 10.43
N VAL A 541 -5.50 2.25 11.03
CA VAL A 541 -4.14 2.80 10.99
C VAL A 541 -3.19 1.89 11.75
N GLN A 542 -2.09 1.54 11.10
CA GLN A 542 -0.98 0.84 11.72
C GLN A 542 0.21 1.79 11.83
N LEU A 543 0.58 2.15 13.05
CA LEU A 543 1.56 3.19 13.34
C LEU A 543 2.71 2.65 14.19
N ILE A 544 3.95 2.97 13.76
CA ILE A 544 5.14 2.90 14.60
C ILE A 544 5.70 4.32 14.74
N GLU A 545 5.98 4.74 15.96
CA GLU A 545 6.63 5.99 16.31
C GLU A 545 7.95 5.69 16.99
N SER A 546 9.06 6.23 16.47
CA SER A 546 10.38 6.13 17.09
C SER A 546 10.94 7.52 17.40
N ARG A 547 11.49 7.70 18.59
CA ARG A 547 12.20 8.92 19.00
C ARG A 547 13.63 8.55 19.37
N TYR A 548 14.59 9.22 18.79
CA TYR A 548 16.00 9.02 19.09
C TYR A 548 16.43 10.00 20.18
N LEU A 549 16.95 9.44 21.26
CA LEU A 549 17.40 10.21 22.42
C LEU A 549 18.87 10.60 22.24
N LYS A 550 19.31 11.67 22.90
CA LYS A 550 20.68 12.18 22.81
C LYS A 550 21.76 11.19 23.28
N ASP A 551 21.38 10.19 24.05
CA ASP A 551 22.25 9.10 24.52
C ASP A 551 22.37 7.94 23.52
N GLY A 552 21.76 8.06 22.35
CA GLY A 552 21.76 7.03 21.29
C GLY A 552 20.74 5.92 21.48
N LEU A 553 19.91 5.98 22.53
CA LEU A 553 18.79 5.06 22.71
C LEU A 553 17.59 5.52 21.88
N SER A 554 16.75 4.58 21.46
CA SER A 554 15.47 4.88 20.83
C SER A 554 14.31 4.52 21.78
N GLU A 555 13.34 5.41 21.86
CA GLU A 555 12.03 5.12 22.41
C GLU A 555 11.09 4.78 21.24
N THR A 556 10.51 3.57 21.27
CA THR A 556 9.63 3.10 20.20
C THR A 556 8.25 2.78 20.76
N ASN A 557 7.24 3.43 20.22
CA ASN A 557 5.83 3.24 20.51
C ASN A 557 5.13 2.67 19.28
N THR A 558 4.15 1.80 19.49
CA THR A 558 3.39 1.18 18.41
C THR A 558 1.90 1.27 18.69
N ALA A 559 1.09 1.42 17.65
CA ALA A 559 -0.35 1.42 17.80
C ALA A 559 -1.02 0.78 16.59
N SER A 560 -1.97 -0.11 16.85
CA SER A 560 -2.99 -0.54 15.89
C SER A 560 -4.30 0.18 16.21
N ASP A 561 -5.01 0.57 15.18
CA ASP A 561 -6.28 1.31 15.30
C ASP A 561 -7.32 0.49 16.08
N PRO A 562 -7.94 1.07 17.12
CA PRO A 562 -8.97 0.36 17.90
C PRO A 562 -10.27 0.10 17.13
N ARG A 563 -10.41 0.61 15.91
CA ARG A 563 -11.53 0.31 15.00
C ARG A 563 -11.38 -1.04 14.32
N GLY A 564 -10.13 -1.51 14.15
CA GLY A 564 -9.79 -2.82 13.61
C GLY A 564 -9.62 -3.89 14.68
N ILE A 565 -9.03 -5.00 14.29
CA ILE A 565 -8.68 -6.14 15.15
C ILE A 565 -7.16 -6.31 15.29
N GLY A 566 -6.45 -5.26 14.93
CA GLY A 566 -5.00 -5.24 14.82
C GLY A 566 -4.26 -5.42 16.15
N VAL A 567 -3.00 -5.78 16.05
CA VAL A 567 -2.07 -5.97 17.17
C VAL A 567 -0.74 -5.27 16.87
N SER A 568 -0.26 -4.51 17.83
CA SER A 568 1.05 -3.88 17.71
C SER A 568 1.94 -4.22 18.90
N GLY A 569 3.25 -4.17 18.70
CA GLY A 569 4.20 -4.49 19.76
C GLY A 569 5.64 -4.16 19.42
N VAL A 570 6.47 -4.20 20.47
CA VAL A 570 7.93 -4.06 20.37
C VAL A 570 8.58 -5.42 20.65
N VAL A 571 9.65 -5.71 19.92
CA VAL A 571 10.41 -6.97 20.03
C VAL A 571 11.71 -6.66 20.79
N ARG A 572 11.79 -7.14 22.01
CA ARG A 572 12.96 -6.97 22.91
C ARG A 572 13.86 -8.21 22.86
#